data_82b1fe13036011207ff413ea3bd3dd8b
#
_entry.id   82b1fe13036011207ff413ea3bd3dd8b
#
_cell.length_a   1.000
_cell.length_b   1.000
_cell.length_c   1.000
_cell.angle_alpha   90.00
_cell.angle_beta   90.00
_cell.angle_gamma   90.00
#
_symmetry.space_group_name_H-M   'P 1'
#
loop_
_entity.id
_entity.type
_entity.pdbx_description
1 polymer ?
#
loop_
_entity_poly.entity_id
_entity_poly.type
_entity_poly.pdbx_seq_one_letter_code
_entity_poly.pdbx_strand_id
1 'polypeptide(L)'
;MGNGTGEVPRRVVVTGIGLVSPVGKDLESSWQNMLDGKSGGGPVTQCEVTDEWACRVACEVKGFDPLDHMDRRDAKRQDRVSQFGIAASGEALKSAGLDGLPDGM
;
A
#
# COMPACT_ATOMS: atom_id res chain seq x y z
N MET A 1 8.26 -17.65 -24.98
CA MET A 1 7.89 -16.79 -26.10
C MET A 1 9.06 -15.89 -26.45
N GLY A 2 9.78 -16.21 -27.48
CA GLY A 2 10.82 -15.35 -28.00
C GLY A 2 10.21 -14.31 -28.93
N ASN A 3 10.92 -13.19 -29.15
CA ASN A 3 10.53 -12.14 -30.07
C ASN A 3 10.87 -12.47 -31.54
N GLY A 4 11.32 -13.66 -31.86
CA GLY A 4 11.65 -14.11 -33.19
C GLY A 4 12.88 -13.46 -33.82
N THR A 5 13.60 -12.56 -33.14
CA THR A 5 14.79 -11.87 -33.67
C THR A 5 16.10 -12.49 -33.20
N GLY A 6 16.06 -13.49 -32.31
CA GLY A 6 17.25 -14.09 -31.72
C GLY A 6 17.88 -13.27 -30.60
N GLU A 7 17.34 -12.10 -30.26
CA GLU A 7 17.81 -11.30 -29.14
C GLU A 7 17.33 -11.91 -27.82
N VAL A 8 18.20 -11.86 -26.80
CA VAL A 8 17.82 -12.26 -25.46
C VAL A 8 16.91 -11.16 -24.87
N PRO A 9 15.65 -11.48 -24.52
CA PRO A 9 14.76 -10.49 -23.95
C PRO A 9 15.32 -9.94 -22.63
N ARG A 10 15.08 -8.66 -22.34
CA ARG A 10 15.42 -8.09 -21.05
C ARG A 10 14.67 -8.82 -19.95
N ARG A 11 15.38 -9.15 -18.92
CA ARG A 11 14.80 -9.79 -17.73
C ARG A 11 14.49 -8.72 -16.71
N VAL A 12 13.21 -8.61 -16.38
CA VAL A 12 12.72 -7.70 -15.34
C VAL A 12 12.15 -8.53 -14.21
N VAL A 13 12.61 -8.23 -13.01
CA VAL A 13 12.21 -8.99 -11.82
C VAL A 13 11.70 -8.04 -10.75
N VAL A 14 10.79 -8.53 -9.91
CA VAL A 14 10.32 -7.80 -8.73
C VAL A 14 11.30 -8.09 -7.60
N THR A 15 11.87 -7.03 -7.01
CA THR A 15 12.87 -7.14 -5.95
C THR A 15 12.34 -6.72 -4.58
N GLY A 16 11.19 -6.06 -4.54
CA GLY A 16 10.58 -5.65 -3.29
C GLY A 16 9.11 -5.31 -3.51
N ILE A 17 8.33 -5.50 -2.48
CA ILE A 17 6.88 -5.23 -2.48
C ILE A 17 6.52 -4.47 -1.23
N GLY A 18 5.67 -3.46 -1.39
CA GLY A 18 5.03 -2.74 -0.29
C GLY A 18 3.53 -2.73 -0.49
N LEU A 19 2.79 -2.81 0.59
CA LEU A 19 1.33 -2.93 0.54
C LEU A 19 0.69 -2.27 1.74
N VAL A 20 -0.35 -1.50 1.49
CA VAL A 20 -1.30 -1.02 2.50
C VAL A 20 -2.69 -1.44 2.04
N SER A 21 -3.42 -2.12 2.90
CA SER A 21 -4.72 -2.69 2.53
C SER A 21 -5.70 -2.63 3.70
N PRO A 22 -7.00 -2.85 3.44
CA PRO A 22 -8.00 -2.95 4.51
C PRO A 22 -7.80 -4.13 5.47
N VAL A 23 -6.98 -5.10 5.12
CA VAL A 23 -6.69 -6.27 5.96
C VAL A 23 -5.32 -6.20 6.63
N GLY A 24 -4.52 -5.18 6.31
CA GLY A 24 -3.22 -4.99 6.95
C GLY A 24 -2.53 -3.73 6.47
N LYS A 25 -1.72 -3.13 7.32
CA LYS A 25 -0.99 -1.89 7.00
C LYS A 25 0.39 -2.12 6.41
N ASP A 26 0.78 -3.37 6.20
CA ASP A 26 2.00 -3.78 5.51
C ASP A 26 1.76 -5.09 4.75
N LEU A 27 2.78 -5.54 4.01
CA LEU A 27 2.68 -6.74 3.20
C LEU A 27 2.45 -7.98 4.05
N GLU A 28 3.24 -8.16 5.11
CA GLU A 28 3.21 -9.38 5.92
C GLU A 28 1.88 -9.52 6.67
N SER A 29 1.41 -8.47 7.32
CA SER A 29 0.13 -8.51 8.02
C SER A 29 -1.05 -8.71 7.08
N SER A 30 -1.02 -8.07 5.90
CA SER A 30 -2.04 -8.27 4.87
C SER A 30 -2.07 -9.70 4.39
N TRP A 31 -0.92 -10.28 4.10
CA TRP A 31 -0.80 -11.65 3.62
C TRP A 31 -1.30 -12.66 4.65
N GLN A 32 -0.87 -12.54 5.89
CA GLN A 32 -1.32 -13.43 6.96
C GLN A 32 -2.82 -13.33 7.19
N ASN A 33 -3.38 -12.13 7.19
CA ASN A 33 -4.81 -11.93 7.36
C ASN A 33 -5.62 -12.48 6.17
N MET A 34 -5.09 -12.40 4.96
CA MET A 34 -5.71 -13.02 3.79
C MET A 34 -5.70 -14.55 3.89
N LEU A 35 -4.59 -15.15 4.33
CA LEU A 35 -4.51 -16.58 4.56
C LEU A 35 -5.48 -17.05 5.64
N ASP A 36 -5.68 -16.24 6.67
CA ASP A 36 -6.62 -16.51 7.77
C ASP A 36 -8.09 -16.25 7.38
N GLY A 37 -8.35 -15.76 6.18
CA GLY A 37 -9.69 -15.46 5.69
C GLY A 37 -10.35 -14.25 6.35
N LYS A 38 -9.56 -13.31 6.89
CA LYS A 38 -10.10 -12.11 7.54
C LYS A 38 -10.67 -11.14 6.51
N SER A 39 -11.84 -10.58 6.81
CA SER A 39 -12.47 -9.56 5.98
C SER A 39 -11.96 -8.17 6.36
N GLY A 40 -11.71 -7.33 5.33
CA GLY A 40 -11.43 -5.91 5.52
C GLY A 40 -12.68 -5.03 5.53
N GLY A 41 -13.86 -5.62 5.30
CA GLY A 41 -15.11 -4.89 5.25
C GLY A 41 -15.65 -4.55 6.64
N GLY A 42 -16.36 -3.45 6.73
CA GLY A 42 -16.97 -3.02 7.98
C GLY A 42 -17.76 -1.73 7.81
N PRO A 43 -18.36 -1.23 8.88
CA PRO A 43 -19.09 0.04 8.82
C PRO A 43 -18.14 1.20 8.52
N VAL A 44 -18.64 2.20 7.82
CA VAL A 44 -17.89 3.44 7.54
C VAL A 44 -17.66 4.19 8.85
N THR A 45 -16.41 4.53 9.15
CA THR A 45 -16.00 5.25 10.36
C THR A 45 -15.24 6.54 10.07
N GLN A 46 -14.71 6.72 8.86
CA GLN A 46 -13.86 7.86 8.49
C GLN A 46 -14.65 9.13 8.18
N CYS A 47 -15.96 9.03 8.02
CA CYS A 47 -16.84 10.15 7.83
C CYS A 47 -18.19 9.89 8.49
N GLU A 48 -18.98 10.97 8.68
CA GLU A 48 -20.31 10.85 9.25
C GLU A 48 -21.26 10.23 8.23
N VAL A 49 -21.91 9.14 8.63
CA VAL A 49 -22.90 8.44 7.80
C VAL A 49 -24.31 8.85 8.26
N THR A 50 -25.09 9.40 7.35
CA THR A 50 -26.46 9.79 7.60
C THR A 50 -27.44 8.75 7.08
N ASP A 51 -28.73 8.85 7.44
CA ASP A 51 -29.77 7.95 6.97
C ASP A 51 -30.00 8.01 5.45
N GLU A 52 -29.50 9.07 4.80
CA GLU A 52 -29.59 9.23 3.34
C GLU A 52 -28.58 8.34 2.57
N TRP A 53 -27.59 7.78 3.24
CA TRP A 53 -26.58 6.97 2.62
C TRP A 53 -27.13 5.57 2.28
N ALA A 54 -27.09 5.22 1.00
CA ALA A 54 -27.52 3.90 0.52
C ALA A 54 -26.52 2.81 0.92
N CYS A 55 -25.21 3.13 0.96
CA CYS A 55 -24.16 2.20 1.33
C CYS A 55 -23.44 2.72 2.58
N ARG A 56 -23.40 1.90 3.62
CA ARG A 56 -22.82 2.26 4.94
C ARG A 56 -21.63 1.38 5.30
N VAL A 57 -21.15 0.56 4.36
CA VAL A 57 -20.03 -0.33 4.55
C VAL A 57 -18.90 0.03 3.60
N ALA A 58 -17.67 -0.16 4.04
CA ALA A 58 -16.48 0.10 3.25
C ALA A 58 -15.35 -0.80 3.70
N CYS A 59 -14.33 -0.91 2.87
CA CYS A 59 -13.09 -1.58 3.21
C CYS A 59 -12.05 -0.52 3.59
N GLU A 60 -12.11 -0.04 4.82
CA GLU A 60 -11.21 1.00 5.31
C GLU A 60 -9.89 0.41 5.79
N VAL A 61 -8.80 1.15 5.56
CA VAL A 61 -7.51 0.83 6.16
C VAL A 61 -7.56 1.22 7.64
N LYS A 62 -7.26 0.26 8.50
CA LYS A 62 -7.36 0.40 9.96
C LYS A 62 -5.98 0.47 10.58
N GLY A 63 -5.84 1.28 11.64
CA GLY A 63 -4.60 1.35 12.39
C GLY A 63 -3.43 2.01 11.65
N PHE A 64 -3.69 2.72 10.56
CA PHE A 64 -2.66 3.43 9.82
C PHE A 64 -2.37 4.79 10.46
N ASP A 65 -1.14 4.99 10.87
CA ASP A 65 -0.65 6.27 11.37
C ASP A 65 0.37 6.83 10.37
N PRO A 66 0.05 7.95 9.70
CA PRO A 66 0.99 8.54 8.74
C PRO A 66 2.30 8.99 9.39
N LEU A 67 2.33 9.25 10.69
CA LEU A 67 3.55 9.66 11.38
C LEU A 67 4.59 8.54 11.50
N ASP A 68 4.21 7.28 11.28
CA ASP A 68 5.15 6.16 11.21
C ASP A 68 5.97 6.18 9.91
N HIS A 69 5.53 6.94 8.90
CA HIS A 69 6.09 6.94 7.54
C HIS A 69 6.58 8.30 7.08
N MET A 70 6.16 9.36 7.71
CA MET A 70 6.49 10.74 7.34
C MET A 70 6.42 11.65 8.56
N ASP A 71 6.98 12.86 8.45
CA ASP A 71 6.86 13.83 9.53
C ASP A 71 5.46 14.46 9.57
N ARG A 72 5.18 15.17 10.68
CA ARG A 72 3.87 15.80 10.90
C ARG A 72 3.54 16.84 9.83
N ARG A 73 4.55 17.57 9.36
CA ARG A 73 4.37 18.61 8.36
C ARG A 73 3.94 18.03 7.02
N ASP A 74 4.62 16.95 6.59
CA ASP A 74 4.28 16.25 5.36
C ASP A 74 2.92 15.56 5.47
N ALA A 75 2.63 14.94 6.61
CA ALA A 75 1.35 14.30 6.85
C ALA A 75 0.17 15.26 6.71
N LYS A 76 0.33 16.51 7.16
CA LYS A 76 -0.72 17.52 7.02
C LYS A 76 -0.95 18.00 5.59
N ARG A 77 0.06 17.88 4.73
CA ARG A 77 0.00 18.31 3.34
C ARG A 77 -0.50 17.23 2.39
N GLN A 78 -0.49 15.99 2.84
CA GLN A 78 -0.83 14.84 2.03
C GLN A 78 -2.26 14.39 2.35
N ASP A 79 -2.99 14.03 1.31
CA ASP A 79 -4.24 13.31 1.51
C ASP A 79 -3.95 11.83 1.84
N ARG A 80 -5.00 11.10 2.18
CA ARG A 80 -4.85 9.72 2.64
C ARG A 80 -4.30 8.80 1.55
N VAL A 81 -4.69 9.00 0.29
CA VAL A 81 -4.18 8.18 -0.82
C VAL A 81 -2.68 8.39 -1.02
N SER A 82 -2.19 9.63 -0.90
CA SER A 82 -0.77 9.94 -0.98
C SER A 82 0.00 9.36 0.20
N GLN A 83 -0.55 9.42 1.40
CA GLN A 83 0.04 8.79 2.59
C GLN A 83 0.21 7.29 2.41
N PHE A 84 -0.78 6.59 1.88
CA PHE A 84 -0.69 5.16 1.57
C PHE A 84 0.37 4.87 0.53
N GLY A 85 0.43 5.68 -0.53
CA GLY A 85 1.46 5.55 -1.56
C GLY A 85 2.87 5.70 -1.02
N ILE A 86 3.11 6.67 -0.17
CA ILE A 86 4.41 6.89 0.48
C ILE A 86 4.77 5.70 1.39
N ALA A 87 3.84 5.24 2.20
CA ALA A 87 4.07 4.11 3.09
C ALA A 87 4.39 2.82 2.33
N ALA A 88 3.60 2.50 1.30
CA ALA A 88 3.81 1.30 0.48
C ALA A 88 5.11 1.37 -0.32
N SER A 89 5.43 2.54 -0.89
CA SER A 89 6.68 2.75 -1.63
C SER A 89 7.90 2.60 -0.73
N GLY A 90 7.84 3.14 0.49
CA GLY A 90 8.91 3.00 1.47
C GLY A 90 9.14 1.54 1.87
N GLU A 91 8.08 0.79 2.08
CA GLU A 91 8.17 -0.65 2.37
C GLU A 91 8.79 -1.41 1.19
N ALA A 92 8.37 -1.11 -0.04
CA ALA A 92 8.90 -1.76 -1.24
C ALA A 92 10.41 -1.50 -1.40
N LEU A 93 10.86 -0.27 -1.22
CA LEU A 93 12.27 0.08 -1.28
C LEU A 93 13.08 -0.65 -0.20
N LYS A 94 12.58 -0.65 1.01
CA LYS A 94 13.23 -1.34 2.13
C LYS A 94 13.29 -2.86 1.90
N SER A 95 12.20 -3.45 1.40
CA SER A 95 12.12 -4.86 1.04
C SER A 95 13.13 -5.22 -0.07
N ALA A 96 13.38 -4.31 -1.00
CA ALA A 96 14.37 -4.48 -2.05
C ALA A 96 15.82 -4.25 -1.59
N GLY A 97 16.04 -3.83 -0.34
CA GLY A 97 17.36 -3.50 0.18
C GLY A 97 17.88 -2.13 -0.24
N LEU A 98 17.01 -1.22 -0.61
CA LEU A 98 17.35 0.13 -1.05
C LEU A 98 16.98 1.16 0.03
N ASP A 99 17.90 2.09 0.31
CA ASP A 99 17.67 3.21 1.25
C ASP A 99 17.14 4.46 0.53
N GLY A 100 16.53 4.27 -0.62
CA GLY A 100 16.05 5.31 -1.51
C GLY A 100 16.29 4.92 -2.96
N LEU A 101 16.03 5.85 -3.88
CA LEU A 101 16.33 5.60 -5.29
C LEU A 101 17.85 5.64 -5.49
N PRO A 102 18.41 4.67 -6.23
CA PRO A 102 19.83 4.71 -6.60
C PRO A 102 20.18 5.98 -7.38
N ASP A 103 21.40 6.47 -7.21
CA ASP A 103 21.88 7.61 -7.98
C ASP A 103 21.81 7.30 -9.47
N GLY A 104 21.28 8.25 -10.25
CA GLY A 104 21.17 8.11 -11.69
C GLY A 104 19.88 7.47 -12.20
N MET A 105 18.93 7.25 -11.33
CA MET A 105 17.57 6.83 -11.71
C MET A 105 16.60 8.01 -11.72
#